data_830a31aae2b1176e68f9ba1ad2a75a72
#
_entry.id   830a31aae2b1176e68f9ba1ad2a75a72
#
_cell.length_a   1.000
_cell.length_b   1.000
_cell.length_c   1.000
_cell.angle_alpha   90.00
_cell.angle_beta   90.00
_cell.angle_gamma   90.00
#
_symmetry.space_group_name_H-M   'P 1'
#
loop_
_entity.id
_entity.type
_entity.pdbx_description
1 polymer ?
#
loop_
_entity_poly.entity_id
_entity_poly.type
_entity_poly.pdbx_seq_one_letter_code
_entity_poly.pdbx_strand_id
1 'polypeptide(L)'
;MANTITTIGALQKSATKYEKDLLIMPVTAAQATLQHMQGIPGLKGNHVFGQLDGDAELGPYKNTRKADGNFKIAPRELELFLGNCAYGFDPNEVWGTIYGSLVTQGEGLKGVDVNKSILMLVAGKLGRKLNMAIWNAKRNPNGDSTKDLFNGFDTITDTEKTAGNLAVAKGNYMELAEAITSANAVDTFNSIFDSASDELKEQHVKIYCSKELYTAY
;
A
#
# COMPACT_ATOMS: atom_id res chain seq x y z
N MET A 1 -40.60 -25.24 -4.50
CA MET A 1 -39.10 -25.41 -4.41
C MET A 1 -38.56 -24.08 -3.91
N ALA A 2 -38.09 -24.04 -2.68
CA ALA A 2 -37.48 -22.82 -2.13
C ALA A 2 -36.19 -22.53 -2.95
N ASN A 3 -36.20 -21.50 -3.76
CA ASN A 3 -35.02 -21.01 -4.42
C ASN A 3 -34.10 -20.39 -3.38
N THR A 4 -33.18 -21.18 -2.85
CA THR A 4 -32.14 -20.70 -1.98
C THR A 4 -31.17 -19.86 -2.82
N ILE A 5 -31.36 -18.54 -2.81
CA ILE A 5 -30.67 -17.62 -3.71
C ILE A 5 -29.17 -17.65 -3.49
N THR A 6 -28.76 -17.84 -2.26
CA THR A 6 -27.33 -17.92 -1.94
C THR A 6 -27.10 -18.76 -0.71
N THR A 7 -26.38 -19.87 -0.86
CA THR A 7 -25.88 -20.67 0.25
C THR A 7 -24.38 -20.44 0.37
N ILE A 8 -23.81 -20.71 1.55
CA ILE A 8 -22.34 -20.67 1.77
C ILE A 8 -21.62 -21.51 0.72
N GLY A 9 -22.18 -22.69 0.35
CA GLY A 9 -21.63 -23.54 -0.70
C GLY A 9 -21.69 -22.91 -2.10
N ALA A 10 -22.69 -22.10 -2.42
CA ALA A 10 -22.78 -21.37 -3.68
C ALA A 10 -21.75 -20.23 -3.74
N LEU A 11 -21.55 -19.51 -2.63
CA LEU A 11 -20.49 -18.50 -2.52
C LEU A 11 -19.10 -19.10 -2.62
N GLN A 12 -18.84 -20.24 -2.01
CA GLN A 12 -17.56 -20.95 -2.11
C GLN A 12 -17.28 -21.37 -3.56
N LYS A 13 -18.27 -21.93 -4.26
CA LYS A 13 -18.13 -22.29 -5.68
C LYS A 13 -17.87 -21.07 -6.56
N SER A 14 -18.55 -19.95 -6.30
CA SER A 14 -18.31 -18.70 -7.03
C SER A 14 -16.93 -18.13 -6.71
N ALA A 15 -16.49 -18.16 -5.43
CA ALA A 15 -15.17 -17.73 -5.05
C ALA A 15 -14.08 -18.54 -5.77
N THR A 16 -14.20 -19.86 -5.84
CA THR A 16 -13.26 -20.72 -6.57
C THR A 16 -13.28 -20.43 -8.08
N LYS A 17 -14.46 -20.23 -8.66
CA LYS A 17 -14.61 -19.93 -10.09
C LYS A 17 -13.97 -18.60 -10.49
N TYR A 18 -14.06 -17.60 -9.65
CA TYR A 18 -13.56 -16.22 -9.90
C TYR A 18 -12.32 -15.87 -9.08
N GLU A 19 -11.61 -16.86 -8.56
CA GLU A 19 -10.46 -16.69 -7.67
C GLU A 19 -9.43 -15.70 -8.22
N LYS A 20 -9.07 -15.80 -9.49
CA LYS A 20 -8.09 -14.92 -10.12
C LYS A 20 -8.54 -13.45 -10.11
N ASP A 21 -9.80 -13.21 -10.49
CA ASP A 21 -10.36 -11.86 -10.54
C ASP A 21 -10.45 -11.25 -9.15
N LEU A 22 -10.83 -12.06 -8.15
CA LEU A 22 -10.97 -11.61 -6.76
C LEU A 22 -9.62 -11.30 -6.11
N LEU A 23 -8.57 -12.07 -6.44
CA LEU A 23 -7.21 -11.81 -5.94
C LEU A 23 -6.58 -10.56 -6.57
N ILE A 24 -6.88 -10.30 -7.85
CA ILE A 24 -6.33 -9.14 -8.56
C ILE A 24 -7.01 -7.83 -8.16
N MET A 25 -8.31 -7.86 -7.83
CA MET A 25 -9.08 -6.64 -7.54
C MET A 25 -8.51 -5.75 -6.44
N PRO A 26 -8.11 -6.26 -5.25
CA PRO A 26 -7.51 -5.42 -4.22
C PRO A 26 -6.20 -4.78 -4.68
N VAL A 27 -5.40 -5.50 -5.46
CA VAL A 27 -4.14 -5.00 -6.03
C VAL A 27 -4.41 -3.90 -7.05
N THR A 28 -5.40 -4.10 -7.93
CA THR A 28 -5.80 -3.08 -8.92
C THR A 28 -6.31 -1.80 -8.24
N ALA A 29 -7.05 -1.91 -7.14
CA ALA A 29 -7.52 -0.75 -6.39
C ALA A 29 -6.38 0.05 -5.74
N ALA A 30 -5.26 -0.60 -5.42
CA ALA A 30 -4.05 0.03 -4.89
C ALA A 30 -3.02 0.37 -5.99
N GLN A 31 -3.32 0.11 -7.26
CA GLN A 31 -2.37 0.24 -8.36
C GLN A 31 -1.77 1.65 -8.49
N ALA A 32 -2.55 2.69 -8.25
CA ALA A 32 -2.06 4.07 -8.30
C ALA A 32 -0.89 4.33 -7.33
N THR A 33 -0.90 3.66 -6.18
CA THR A 33 0.20 3.73 -5.20
C THR A 33 1.33 2.77 -5.54
N LEU A 34 0.99 1.52 -5.91
CA LEU A 34 1.95 0.44 -6.08
C LEU A 34 2.73 0.49 -7.41
N GLN A 35 2.20 1.14 -8.45
CA GLN A 35 2.82 1.17 -9.79
C GLN A 35 4.24 1.78 -9.82
N HIS A 36 4.58 2.58 -8.82
CA HIS A 36 5.88 3.24 -8.71
C HIS A 36 6.75 2.63 -7.60
N MET A 37 6.30 1.53 -6.99
CA MET A 37 7.00 0.82 -5.94
C MET A 37 7.49 -0.53 -6.48
N GLN A 38 8.64 -0.95 -5.99
CA GLN A 38 9.19 -2.26 -6.35
C GLN A 38 8.44 -3.35 -5.58
N GLY A 39 7.69 -4.18 -6.30
CA GLY A 39 7.05 -5.37 -5.75
C GLY A 39 8.01 -6.55 -5.69
N ILE A 40 8.03 -7.27 -4.57
CA ILE A 40 8.80 -8.50 -4.40
C ILE A 40 7.83 -9.66 -4.24
N PRO A 41 7.50 -10.37 -5.34
CA PRO A 41 6.57 -11.49 -5.28
C PRO A 41 7.22 -12.75 -4.70
N GLY A 42 6.38 -13.66 -4.19
CA GLY A 42 6.81 -15.00 -3.81
C GLY A 42 7.50 -15.13 -2.45
N LEU A 43 7.48 -14.09 -1.62
CA LEU A 43 8.00 -14.18 -0.25
C LEU A 43 7.14 -15.11 0.61
N LYS A 44 7.81 -16.06 1.27
CA LYS A 44 7.19 -17.03 2.19
C LYS A 44 7.76 -16.84 3.59
N GLY A 45 7.26 -15.85 4.32
CA GLY A 45 7.76 -15.52 5.66
C GLY A 45 8.65 -14.28 5.68
N ASN A 46 9.18 -13.97 6.87
CA ASN A 46 10.05 -12.81 7.06
C ASN A 46 11.30 -12.91 6.18
N HIS A 47 11.72 -11.79 5.63
CA HIS A 47 12.88 -11.72 4.77
C HIS A 47 13.81 -10.60 5.22
N VAL A 48 15.12 -10.91 5.27
CA VAL A 48 16.14 -9.92 5.66
C VAL A 48 16.82 -9.40 4.40
N PHE A 49 16.78 -8.09 4.23
CA PHE A 49 17.53 -7.39 3.19
C PHE A 49 18.78 -6.78 3.79
N GLY A 50 19.92 -6.98 3.14
CA GLY A 50 21.16 -6.30 3.48
C GLY A 50 21.25 -4.98 2.71
N GLN A 51 21.29 -3.85 3.41
CA GLN A 51 21.71 -2.60 2.82
C GLN A 51 23.23 -2.51 2.95
N LEU A 52 23.92 -2.41 1.81
CA LEU A 52 25.36 -2.16 1.78
C LEU A 52 25.57 -0.64 1.81
N ASP A 53 26.23 -0.16 2.85
CA ASP A 53 26.64 1.22 3.00
C ASP A 53 28.17 1.26 3.05
N GLY A 54 28.77 2.17 2.31
CA GLY A 54 30.23 2.31 2.28
C GLY A 54 30.66 3.38 1.33
N ASP A 55 31.79 3.97 1.62
CA ASP A 55 32.42 4.98 0.80
C ASP A 55 33.72 4.41 0.17
N ALA A 56 33.96 4.75 -1.09
CA ALA A 56 35.17 4.36 -1.83
C ALA A 56 35.70 5.55 -2.62
N GLU A 57 36.86 6.01 -2.28
CA GLU A 57 37.50 7.13 -2.95
C GLU A 57 38.67 6.66 -3.84
N LEU A 58 38.68 7.10 -5.07
CA LEU A 58 39.79 6.87 -6.01
C LEU A 58 40.78 8.02 -5.93
N GLY A 59 42.00 7.74 -5.47
CA GLY A 59 43.05 8.74 -5.40
C GLY A 59 44.30 8.33 -6.16
N PRO A 60 45.30 9.24 -6.34
CA PRO A 60 46.56 8.94 -7.00
C PRO A 60 47.26 7.73 -6.39
N TYR A 61 47.92 6.94 -7.21
CA TYR A 61 48.63 5.74 -6.75
C TYR A 61 49.72 6.09 -5.73
N LYS A 62 49.66 5.44 -4.57
CA LYS A 62 50.68 5.44 -3.52
C LYS A 62 50.82 4.01 -3.00
N ASN A 63 52.07 3.49 -2.97
CA ASN A 63 52.27 2.12 -2.46
C ASN A 63 52.04 1.99 -0.94
N THR A 64 51.96 3.11 -0.22
CA THR A 64 51.67 3.19 1.22
C THR A 64 50.18 3.43 1.52
N ARG A 65 49.31 3.44 0.51
CA ARG A 65 47.88 3.69 0.71
C ARG A 65 47.24 2.54 1.49
N LYS A 66 46.70 2.82 2.63
CA LYS A 66 45.90 1.87 3.41
C LYS A 66 44.46 1.86 2.88
N ALA A 67 43.79 0.74 3.05
CA ALA A 67 42.34 0.64 2.74
C ALA A 67 41.58 1.52 3.72
N ASP A 68 40.95 2.57 3.23
CA ASP A 68 40.11 3.49 4.03
C ASP A 68 38.60 3.18 3.89
N GLY A 69 38.23 2.16 3.12
CA GLY A 69 36.82 1.80 2.90
C GLY A 69 36.24 0.99 4.06
N ASN A 70 35.35 1.57 4.78
CA ASN A 70 34.50 0.87 5.76
C ASN A 70 33.17 0.50 5.11
N PHE A 71 33.06 -0.74 4.64
CA PHE A 71 31.77 -1.28 4.22
C PHE A 71 30.98 -1.78 5.42
N LYS A 72 29.78 -1.27 5.58
CA LYS A 72 28.85 -1.68 6.63
C LYS A 72 27.62 -2.32 6.00
N ILE A 73 27.28 -3.50 6.45
CA ILE A 73 26.01 -4.15 6.07
C ILE A 73 25.02 -3.88 7.18
N ALA A 74 23.96 -3.13 6.88
CA ALA A 74 22.85 -2.90 7.77
C ALA A 74 21.68 -3.83 7.35
N PRO A 75 21.34 -4.84 8.17
CA PRO A 75 20.19 -5.69 7.85
C PRO A 75 18.89 -4.92 8.06
N ARG A 76 17.94 -5.07 7.13
CA ARG A 76 16.55 -4.65 7.26
C ARG A 76 15.64 -5.85 7.15
N GLU A 77 14.78 -6.04 8.12
CA GLU A 77 13.82 -7.14 8.14
C GLU A 77 12.48 -6.66 7.55
N LEU A 78 11.95 -7.45 6.62
CA LEU A 78 10.62 -7.32 6.10
C LEU A 78 9.74 -8.39 6.73
N GLU A 79 8.79 -7.98 7.54
CA GLU A 79 7.83 -8.85 8.20
C GLU A 79 6.58 -9.04 7.35
N LEU A 80 6.11 -10.27 7.24
CA LEU A 80 4.87 -10.62 6.56
C LEU A 80 3.78 -10.98 7.56
N PHE A 81 2.60 -10.40 7.38
CA PHE A 81 1.45 -10.67 8.24
C PHE A 81 0.31 -11.28 7.44
N LEU A 82 -0.31 -12.30 8.01
CA LEU A 82 -1.53 -12.90 7.47
C LEU A 82 -2.74 -12.09 7.94
N GLY A 83 -3.57 -11.69 6.98
CA GLY A 83 -4.86 -11.08 7.24
C GLY A 83 -6.00 -12.00 6.83
N ASN A 84 -7.12 -11.90 7.51
CA ASN A 84 -8.36 -12.54 7.13
C ASN A 84 -9.48 -11.49 7.01
N CYS A 85 -10.45 -11.77 6.15
CA CYS A 85 -11.66 -10.97 6.03
C CYS A 85 -12.87 -11.88 6.18
N ALA A 86 -13.65 -11.66 7.22
CA ALA A 86 -14.93 -12.33 7.40
C ALA A 86 -16.06 -11.37 7.01
N TYR A 87 -16.96 -11.81 6.14
CA TYR A 87 -18.08 -11.03 5.68
C TYR A 87 -19.37 -11.87 5.79
N GLY A 88 -20.33 -11.35 6.54
CA GLY A 88 -21.70 -11.89 6.60
C GLY A 88 -22.64 -11.02 5.79
N PHE A 89 -23.58 -11.61 5.10
CA PHE A 89 -24.68 -10.89 4.45
C PHE A 89 -26.00 -11.65 4.68
N ASP A 90 -27.10 -10.91 4.75
CA ASP A 90 -28.42 -11.49 4.78
C ASP A 90 -28.95 -11.65 3.36
N PRO A 91 -29.24 -12.89 2.91
CA PRO A 91 -29.82 -13.11 1.59
C PRO A 91 -31.15 -12.36 1.36
N ASN A 92 -31.90 -12.09 2.41
CA ASN A 92 -33.18 -11.39 2.30
C ASN A 92 -33.00 -9.91 1.93
N GLU A 93 -31.91 -9.27 2.32
CA GLU A 93 -31.62 -7.90 1.93
C GLU A 93 -31.41 -7.75 0.42
N VAL A 94 -30.95 -8.82 -0.26
CA VAL A 94 -30.76 -8.81 -1.71
C VAL A 94 -32.08 -8.66 -2.46
N TRP A 95 -33.20 -9.18 -1.92
CA TRP A 95 -34.51 -9.08 -2.53
C TRP A 95 -35.05 -7.65 -2.60
N GLY A 96 -34.72 -6.82 -1.65
CA GLY A 96 -35.09 -5.40 -1.62
C GLY A 96 -34.25 -4.51 -2.51
N THR A 97 -33.27 -5.08 -3.23
CA THR A 97 -32.33 -4.35 -4.08
C THR A 97 -32.69 -4.49 -5.58
N ILE A 98 -31.90 -3.82 -6.41
CA ILE A 98 -31.98 -3.90 -7.89
C ILE A 98 -31.94 -5.37 -8.38
N TYR A 99 -31.20 -6.26 -7.72
CA TYR A 99 -31.13 -7.67 -8.07
C TYR A 99 -32.47 -8.40 -7.87
N GLY A 100 -33.25 -8.04 -6.87
CA GLY A 100 -34.61 -8.55 -6.66
C GLY A 100 -35.56 -8.11 -7.78
N SER A 101 -35.45 -6.87 -8.26
CA SER A 101 -36.29 -6.35 -9.34
C SER A 101 -36.02 -7.00 -10.70
N LEU A 102 -34.77 -7.37 -10.98
CA LEU A 102 -34.39 -8.11 -12.20
C LEU A 102 -35.00 -9.52 -12.24
N VAL A 103 -35.15 -10.14 -11.08
CA VAL A 103 -35.81 -11.46 -10.95
C VAL A 103 -37.30 -11.39 -11.23
N THR A 104 -37.99 -10.35 -10.78
CA THR A 104 -39.44 -10.12 -10.98
C THR A 104 -39.78 -9.76 -12.42
N GLN A 105 -38.84 -9.26 -13.23
CA GLN A 105 -39.05 -8.94 -14.65
C GLN A 105 -38.98 -10.17 -15.58
N GLY A 106 -38.86 -11.39 -15.04
CA GLY A 106 -38.86 -12.62 -15.83
C GLY A 106 -37.54 -12.97 -16.54
N GLU A 107 -36.54 -12.12 -16.46
CA GLU A 107 -35.18 -12.49 -16.78
C GLU A 107 -34.65 -13.36 -15.64
N GLY A 108 -34.79 -14.65 -15.82
CA GLY A 108 -34.37 -15.59 -14.76
C GLY A 108 -32.92 -15.31 -14.35
N LEU A 109 -32.61 -15.55 -13.08
CA LEU A 109 -31.29 -15.46 -12.42
C LEU A 109 -30.10 -16.08 -13.21
N LYS A 110 -30.33 -16.65 -14.36
CA LYS A 110 -29.30 -17.24 -15.25
C LYS A 110 -28.33 -16.21 -15.83
N GLY A 111 -28.68 -14.94 -15.88
CA GLY A 111 -27.83 -13.87 -16.44
C GLY A 111 -27.05 -13.06 -15.41
N VAL A 112 -27.45 -13.04 -14.14
CA VAL A 112 -26.82 -12.22 -13.12
C VAL A 112 -26.24 -13.12 -12.03
N ASP A 113 -24.91 -13.20 -11.98
CA ASP A 113 -24.22 -13.90 -10.89
C ASP A 113 -24.12 -12.96 -9.66
N VAL A 114 -25.17 -12.98 -8.82
CA VAL A 114 -25.27 -12.17 -7.59
C VAL A 114 -24.07 -12.47 -6.67
N ASN A 115 -23.65 -13.73 -6.59
CA ASN A 115 -22.51 -14.12 -5.77
C ASN A 115 -21.23 -13.46 -6.26
N LYS A 116 -21.00 -13.42 -7.58
CA LYS A 116 -19.88 -12.72 -8.18
C LYS A 116 -19.92 -11.24 -7.81
N SER A 117 -21.06 -10.59 -7.97
CA SER A 117 -21.22 -9.16 -7.69
C SER A 117 -20.93 -8.81 -6.23
N ILE A 118 -21.39 -9.64 -5.28
CA ILE A 118 -21.11 -9.48 -3.85
C ILE A 118 -19.59 -9.62 -3.59
N LEU A 119 -18.98 -10.67 -4.11
CA LEU A 119 -17.55 -10.91 -3.93
C LEU A 119 -16.71 -9.78 -4.52
N MET A 120 -17.07 -9.28 -5.71
CA MET A 120 -16.40 -8.15 -6.34
C MET A 120 -16.55 -6.86 -5.52
N LEU A 121 -17.74 -6.58 -4.96
CA LEU A 121 -17.96 -5.46 -4.08
C LEU A 121 -17.07 -5.51 -2.83
N VAL A 122 -17.00 -6.68 -2.18
CA VAL A 122 -16.17 -6.89 -0.99
C VAL A 122 -14.69 -6.72 -1.35
N ALA A 123 -14.23 -7.34 -2.43
CA ALA A 123 -12.84 -7.22 -2.89
C ALA A 123 -12.47 -5.76 -3.22
N GLY A 124 -13.34 -5.02 -3.88
CA GLY A 124 -13.12 -3.61 -4.19
C GLY A 124 -13.09 -2.71 -2.94
N LYS A 125 -13.94 -2.99 -1.94
CA LYS A 125 -13.90 -2.28 -0.64
C LYS A 125 -12.61 -2.60 0.12
N LEU A 126 -12.20 -3.87 0.12
CA LEU A 126 -10.95 -4.31 0.75
C LEU A 126 -9.75 -3.62 0.10
N GLY A 127 -9.70 -3.57 -1.23
CA GLY A 127 -8.63 -2.90 -1.96
C GLY A 127 -8.49 -1.42 -1.61
N ARG A 128 -9.60 -0.70 -1.51
CA ARG A 128 -9.59 0.71 -1.07
C ARG A 128 -9.08 0.87 0.35
N LYS A 129 -9.50 0.00 1.28
CA LYS A 129 -9.00 0.03 2.66
C LYS A 129 -7.51 -0.31 2.74
N LEU A 130 -7.04 -1.27 1.95
CA LEU A 130 -5.63 -1.61 1.85
C LEU A 130 -4.81 -0.45 1.29
N ASN A 131 -5.29 0.23 0.24
CA ASN A 131 -4.62 1.39 -0.31
C ASN A 131 -4.44 2.53 0.72
N MET A 132 -5.44 2.76 1.55
CA MET A 132 -5.31 3.72 2.67
C MET A 132 -4.36 3.20 3.76
N ALA A 133 -4.41 1.90 4.07
CA ALA A 133 -3.59 1.28 5.09
C ALA A 133 -2.09 1.29 4.73
N ILE A 134 -1.72 1.21 3.43
CA ILE A 134 -0.34 1.34 2.97
C ILE A 134 0.34 2.59 3.54
N TRP A 135 -0.40 3.67 3.70
CA TRP A 135 0.13 4.91 4.26
C TRP A 135 0.04 4.96 5.77
N ASN A 136 -1.14 4.82 6.35
CA ASN A 136 -1.42 5.19 7.75
C ASN A 136 -1.71 4.00 8.67
N ALA A 137 -1.37 2.78 8.29
CA ALA A 137 -1.54 1.61 9.14
C ALA A 137 -0.51 1.58 10.27
N LYS A 138 -0.96 1.08 11.43
CA LYS A 138 -0.10 0.81 12.59
C LYS A 138 -0.45 -0.56 13.14
N ARG A 139 0.51 -1.47 13.11
CA ARG A 139 0.32 -2.85 13.53
C ARG A 139 -0.25 -2.96 14.95
N ASN A 140 -1.39 -3.63 15.07
CA ASN A 140 -2.00 -4.02 16.33
C ASN A 140 -2.51 -5.47 16.24
N PRO A 141 -1.85 -6.45 16.87
CA PRO A 141 -2.25 -7.86 16.81
C PRO A 141 -3.66 -8.15 17.32
N ASN A 142 -4.20 -7.26 18.17
CA ASN A 142 -5.54 -7.39 18.77
C ASN A 142 -6.58 -6.50 18.06
N GLY A 143 -6.21 -5.86 16.96
CA GLY A 143 -7.11 -4.98 16.22
C GLY A 143 -7.94 -5.75 15.18
N ASP A 144 -9.09 -5.17 14.80
CA ASP A 144 -10.06 -5.76 13.89
C ASP A 144 -10.16 -5.01 12.55
N SER A 145 -9.30 -4.04 12.33
CA SER A 145 -9.34 -3.18 11.14
C SER A 145 -8.18 -3.46 10.18
N THR A 146 -8.34 -3.08 8.91
CA THR A 146 -7.26 -3.17 7.93
C THR A 146 -6.04 -2.33 8.32
N LYS A 147 -6.23 -1.26 9.10
CA LYS A 147 -5.15 -0.41 9.60
C LYS A 147 -4.29 -1.07 10.68
N ASP A 148 -4.78 -2.15 11.29
CA ASP A 148 -4.08 -2.88 12.35
C ASP A 148 -3.22 -4.03 11.80
N LEU A 149 -3.29 -4.29 10.49
CA LEU A 149 -2.69 -5.48 9.88
C LEU A 149 -1.16 -5.40 9.81
N PHE A 150 -0.61 -4.27 9.41
CA PHE A 150 0.84 -4.05 9.22
C PHE A 150 1.20 -2.59 9.52
N ASN A 151 2.49 -2.24 9.48
CA ASN A 151 2.94 -0.87 9.59
C ASN A 151 2.97 -0.22 8.20
N GLY A 152 2.23 0.88 8.05
CA GLY A 152 2.23 1.72 6.86
C GLY A 152 3.45 2.65 6.80
N PHE A 153 3.62 3.34 5.68
CA PHE A 153 4.77 4.21 5.45
C PHE A 153 4.91 5.32 6.51
N ASP A 154 3.81 5.93 6.94
CA ASP A 154 3.85 6.97 7.97
C ASP A 154 4.41 6.42 9.28
N THR A 155 3.92 5.25 9.73
CA THR A 155 4.40 4.60 10.95
C THR A 155 5.87 4.18 10.85
N ILE A 156 6.30 3.68 9.68
CA ILE A 156 7.70 3.33 9.43
C ILE A 156 8.57 4.59 9.46
N THR A 157 8.13 5.67 8.82
CA THR A 157 8.83 6.96 8.81
C THR A 157 9.01 7.52 10.21
N ASP A 158 7.95 7.48 11.04
CA ASP A 158 8.02 7.92 12.44
C ASP A 158 9.00 7.06 13.26
N THR A 159 9.03 5.77 13.02
CA THR A 159 9.96 4.85 13.68
C THR A 159 11.40 5.17 13.27
N GLU A 160 11.67 5.37 11.98
CA GLU A 160 13.00 5.72 11.45
C GLU A 160 13.46 7.11 11.92
N LYS A 161 12.53 8.07 12.04
CA LYS A 161 12.80 9.38 12.62
C LYS A 161 13.20 9.25 14.11
N THR A 162 12.45 8.46 14.87
CA THR A 162 12.73 8.22 16.29
C THR A 162 14.06 7.50 16.50
N ALA A 163 14.41 6.57 15.62
CA ALA A 163 15.68 5.87 15.62
C ALA A 163 16.87 6.76 15.16
N GLY A 164 16.60 7.98 14.68
CA GLY A 164 17.60 8.89 14.16
C GLY A 164 18.16 8.50 12.78
N ASN A 165 17.51 7.58 12.09
CA ASN A 165 17.88 7.20 10.71
C ASN A 165 17.42 8.27 9.72
N LEU A 166 16.29 8.92 9.98
CA LEU A 166 15.83 10.12 9.30
C LEU A 166 16.11 11.34 10.17
N ALA A 167 16.95 12.24 9.68
CA ALA A 167 17.31 13.45 10.40
C ALA A 167 17.70 14.58 9.42
N VAL A 168 17.42 15.83 9.81
CA VAL A 168 17.83 17.01 9.04
C VAL A 168 19.34 17.03 8.82
N ALA A 169 20.11 16.66 9.84
CA ALA A 169 21.59 16.61 9.77
C ALA A 169 22.13 15.58 8.75
N LYS A 170 21.31 14.61 8.35
CA LYS A 170 21.65 13.61 7.35
C LYS A 170 21.20 14.00 5.93
N GLY A 171 20.51 15.12 5.76
CA GLY A 171 19.99 15.57 4.47
C GLY A 171 18.86 14.71 3.89
N ASN A 172 18.30 13.78 4.68
CA ASN A 172 17.26 12.85 4.26
C ASN A 172 15.88 13.11 4.89
N TYR A 173 15.77 14.17 5.64
CA TYR A 173 14.54 14.65 6.28
C TYR A 173 14.51 16.17 6.27
N MET A 174 13.38 16.72 5.86
CA MET A 174 13.11 18.16 5.90
C MET A 174 11.93 18.43 6.82
N GLU A 175 12.09 19.34 7.76
CA GLU A 175 11.02 19.80 8.64
C GLU A 175 10.43 21.08 8.08
N LEU A 176 9.13 21.07 7.82
CA LEU A 176 8.44 22.26 7.33
C LEU A 176 8.13 23.19 8.51
N ALA A 177 8.49 24.46 8.38
CA ALA A 177 8.25 25.45 9.43
C ALA A 177 6.75 25.76 9.59
N GLU A 178 5.99 25.65 8.51
CA GLU A 178 4.56 25.97 8.46
C GLU A 178 3.77 24.92 7.70
N ALA A 179 2.48 24.84 7.99
CA ALA A 179 1.56 23.99 7.22
C ALA A 179 1.45 24.49 5.76
N ILE A 180 1.38 23.55 4.81
CA ILE A 180 1.23 23.87 3.41
C ILE A 180 -0.21 24.34 3.16
N THR A 181 -0.34 25.50 2.53
CA THR A 181 -1.59 26.14 2.10
C THR A 181 -1.50 26.51 0.63
N SER A 182 -2.61 26.90 0.00
CA SER A 182 -2.60 27.37 -1.39
C SER A 182 -1.74 28.61 -1.62
N ALA A 183 -1.41 29.37 -0.57
CA ALA A 183 -0.58 30.56 -0.67
C ALA A 183 0.92 30.24 -0.72
N ASN A 184 1.36 29.15 -0.07
CA ASN A 184 2.78 28.79 0.05
C ASN A 184 3.15 27.45 -0.60
N ALA A 185 2.18 26.75 -1.19
CA ALA A 185 2.39 25.40 -1.72
C ALA A 185 3.51 25.35 -2.77
N VAL A 186 3.48 26.25 -3.76
CA VAL A 186 4.47 26.29 -4.84
C VAL A 186 5.87 26.54 -4.30
N ASP A 187 6.03 27.52 -3.41
CA ASP A 187 7.33 27.85 -2.83
C ASP A 187 7.86 26.72 -1.94
N THR A 188 6.95 26.09 -1.20
CA THR A 188 7.31 24.94 -0.36
C THR A 188 7.78 23.73 -1.21
N PHE A 189 7.09 23.41 -2.30
CA PHE A 189 7.52 22.32 -3.18
C PHE A 189 8.82 22.64 -3.90
N ASN A 190 9.03 23.89 -4.32
CA ASN A 190 10.32 24.33 -4.88
C ASN A 190 11.44 24.17 -3.82
N SER A 191 11.19 24.60 -2.58
CA SER A 191 12.17 24.44 -1.50
C SER A 191 12.50 22.98 -1.20
N ILE A 192 11.51 22.06 -1.23
CA ILE A 192 11.73 20.62 -1.09
C ILE A 192 12.61 20.10 -2.24
N PHE A 193 12.31 20.50 -3.48
CA PHE A 193 13.11 20.11 -4.64
C PHE A 193 14.53 20.68 -4.58
N ASP A 194 14.70 21.94 -4.20
CA ASP A 194 16.01 22.58 -4.09
C ASP A 194 16.89 21.94 -2.99
N SER A 195 16.27 21.47 -1.91
CA SER A 195 16.96 20.78 -0.82
C SER A 195 17.39 19.35 -1.16
N ALA A 196 16.85 18.77 -2.24
CA ALA A 196 17.23 17.43 -2.67
C ALA A 196 18.68 17.42 -3.22
N SER A 197 19.36 16.26 -3.07
CA SER A 197 20.69 16.09 -3.65
C SER A 197 20.66 16.17 -5.18
N ASP A 198 21.75 16.59 -5.79
CA ASP A 198 21.85 16.72 -7.25
C ASP A 198 21.65 15.36 -7.94
N GLU A 199 22.11 14.28 -7.34
CA GLU A 199 21.89 12.90 -7.82
C GLU A 199 20.39 12.55 -7.87
N LEU A 200 19.59 13.00 -6.90
CA LEU A 200 18.14 12.81 -6.90
C LEU A 200 17.45 13.68 -7.94
N LYS A 201 17.93 14.91 -8.18
CA LYS A 201 17.38 15.82 -9.19
C LYS A 201 17.55 15.29 -10.61
N GLU A 202 18.63 14.57 -10.87
CA GLU A 202 18.91 13.92 -12.16
C GLU A 202 18.02 12.68 -12.41
N GLN A 203 17.47 12.10 -11.35
CA GLN A 203 16.57 10.94 -11.43
C GLN A 203 15.11 11.39 -11.58
N HIS A 204 14.31 10.59 -12.28
CA HIS A 204 12.86 10.78 -12.35
C HIS A 204 12.19 10.34 -11.04
N VAL A 205 12.29 11.17 -10.01
CA VAL A 205 11.67 10.89 -8.71
C VAL A 205 10.18 11.21 -8.70
N LYS A 206 9.43 10.52 -7.87
CA LYS A 206 7.99 10.71 -7.66
C LYS A 206 7.76 11.22 -6.25
N ILE A 207 6.95 12.26 -6.12
CA ILE A 207 6.52 12.79 -4.83
C ILE A 207 5.13 12.25 -4.54
N TYR A 208 4.99 11.54 -3.41
CA TYR A 208 3.70 11.14 -2.89
C TYR A 208 3.19 12.20 -1.92
N CYS A 209 2.02 12.72 -2.18
CA CYS A 209 1.41 13.71 -1.33
C CYS A 209 -0.09 13.41 -1.13
N SER A 210 -0.69 14.03 -0.11
CA SER A 210 -2.13 13.95 0.09
C SER A 210 -2.89 14.69 -1.02
N LYS A 211 -4.17 14.31 -1.21
CA LYS A 211 -5.05 15.01 -2.16
C LYS A 211 -5.21 16.50 -1.80
N GLU A 212 -5.22 16.82 -0.52
CA GLU A 212 -5.34 18.19 -0.03
C GLU A 212 -4.13 19.02 -0.43
N LEU A 213 -2.92 18.48 -0.26
CA LEU A 213 -1.68 19.11 -0.71
C LEU A 213 -1.65 19.29 -2.23
N TYR A 214 -2.04 18.27 -2.97
CA TYR A 214 -2.12 18.35 -4.44
C TYR A 214 -3.11 19.42 -4.91
N THR A 215 -4.22 19.61 -4.19
CA THR A 215 -5.21 20.64 -4.53
C THR A 215 -4.75 22.03 -4.12
N ALA A 216 -3.88 22.15 -3.11
CA ALA A 216 -3.30 23.41 -2.67
C ALA A 216 -2.20 23.91 -3.64
N TYR A 217 -1.51 23.00 -4.31
CA TYR A 217 -0.51 23.27 -5.35
C TYR A 217 -1.15 23.68 -6.68
#